data_0f10cd77757476b415e09bb0b1f6e7bb
#
_entry.id   0f10cd77757476b415e09bb0b1f6e7bb
#
_cell.length_a   1.000
_cell.length_b   1.000
_cell.length_c   1.000
_cell.angle_alpha   90.00
_cell.angle_beta   90.00
_cell.angle_gamma   90.00
#
_symmetry.space_group_name_H-M   'P 1'
#
loop_
_entity.id
_entity.type
_entity.pdbx_description
1 polymer ?
#
loop_
_entity_poly.entity_id
_entity_poly.type
_entity_poly.pdbx_seq_one_letter_code
_entity_poly.pdbx_strand_id
1 'polypeptide(L)' 'MANDNTDRQRVLELQHNMPIEDVLRSHLEKHRAERDMVDACCTDLGIGIGTFYRWTRLLHIAVKDYHHLEPVNA' A
#
# COMPACT_ATOMS: atom_id res chain seq x y z
N MET A 1 16.87 4.51 19.22
CA MET A 1 17.18 3.93 17.95
C MET A 1 16.02 4.09 16.99
N ALA A 2 16.30 4.54 15.81
CA ALA A 2 15.24 4.80 14.87
C ALA A 2 14.56 3.52 14.44
N ASN A 3 13.27 3.58 14.28
CA ASN A 3 12.53 2.45 13.78
C ASN A 3 12.65 2.48 12.27
N ASP A 4 13.17 1.43 11.69
CA ASP A 4 13.36 1.36 10.25
C ASP A 4 12.06 1.58 9.50
N ASN A 5 10.94 1.11 10.04
CA ASN A 5 9.65 1.31 9.39
C ASN A 5 9.26 2.78 9.38
N THR A 6 9.55 3.51 10.45
CA THR A 6 9.26 4.93 10.53
C THR A 6 10.10 5.70 9.51
N ASP A 7 11.39 5.36 9.40
CA ASP A 7 12.26 6.02 8.45
C ASP A 7 11.81 5.73 7.01
N ARG A 8 11.42 4.50 6.74
CA ARG A 8 10.97 4.11 5.41
C ARG A 8 9.66 4.82 5.05
N GLN A 9 8.75 4.95 6.02
CA GLN A 9 7.52 5.69 5.82
C GLN A 9 7.81 7.14 5.48
N ARG A 10 8.76 7.75 6.19
CA ARG A 10 9.11 9.14 5.94
C ARG A 10 9.67 9.34 4.54
N VAL A 11 10.52 8.43 4.09
CA VAL A 11 11.07 8.50 2.73
C VAL A 11 9.95 8.44 1.71
N LEU A 12 9.00 7.53 1.90
CA LEU A 12 7.88 7.40 0.97
C LEU A 12 7.00 8.64 1.00
N GLU A 13 6.77 9.21 2.18
CA GLU A 13 5.99 10.43 2.29
C GLU A 13 6.65 11.58 1.53
N LEU A 14 7.96 11.70 1.64
CA LEU A 14 8.68 12.74 0.94
C LEU A 14 8.66 12.53 -0.57
N GLN A 15 8.83 11.28 -0.99
CA GLN A 15 8.82 10.96 -2.42
C GLN A 15 7.47 11.22 -3.06
N HIS A 16 6.40 10.98 -2.34
CA HIS A 16 5.05 11.12 -2.87
C HIS A 16 4.38 12.43 -2.45
N ASN A 17 5.05 13.19 -1.58
CA ASN A 17 4.54 14.47 -1.09
C ASN A 17 3.16 14.34 -0.48
N MET A 18 2.96 13.32 0.34
CA MET A 18 1.70 13.08 1.03
C MET A 18 1.93 12.18 2.24
N PRO A 19 1.02 12.17 3.22
CA PRO A 19 1.14 11.28 4.38
C PRO A 19 1.17 9.82 3.96
N ILE A 20 1.81 8.97 4.77
CA ILE A 20 1.94 7.55 4.44
C ILE A 20 0.59 6.89 4.23
N GLU A 21 -0.43 7.28 4.97
CA GLU A 21 -1.76 6.72 4.78
C GLU A 21 -2.24 6.98 3.36
N ASP A 22 -2.05 8.20 2.87
CA ASP A 22 -2.47 8.56 1.52
C ASP A 22 -1.61 7.86 0.46
N VAL A 23 -0.33 7.65 0.74
CA VAL A 23 0.55 6.90 -0.16
C VAL A 23 0.01 5.49 -0.34
N LEU A 24 -0.34 4.82 0.77
CA LEU A 24 -0.85 3.46 0.71
C LEU A 24 -2.20 3.41 0.01
N ARG A 25 -3.10 4.33 0.36
CA ARG A 25 -4.42 4.36 -0.25
C ARG A 25 -4.35 4.62 -1.76
N SER A 26 -3.46 5.52 -2.17
CA SER A 26 -3.35 5.84 -3.59
C SER A 26 -2.82 4.65 -4.40
N HIS A 27 -1.90 3.88 -3.81
CA HIS A 27 -1.39 2.69 -4.50
C HIS A 27 -2.43 1.58 -4.55
N LEU A 28 -3.23 1.44 -3.48
CA LEU A 28 -4.33 0.48 -3.50
C LEU A 28 -5.35 0.84 -4.57
N GLU A 29 -5.67 2.12 -4.69
CA GLU A 29 -6.57 2.59 -5.74
C GLU A 29 -6.01 2.32 -7.13
N LYS A 30 -4.73 2.58 -7.29
CA LYS A 30 -4.07 2.40 -8.59
C LYS A 30 -4.12 0.96 -9.05
N HIS A 31 -3.93 0.03 -8.13
CA HIS A 31 -3.84 -1.40 -8.46
C HIS A 31 -5.09 -2.20 -8.09
N ARG A 32 -6.18 -1.53 -7.79
CA ARG A 32 -7.35 -2.20 -7.21
C ARG A 32 -7.95 -3.28 -8.09
N ALA A 33 -7.79 -3.15 -9.40
CA ALA A 33 -8.35 -4.11 -10.34
C ALA A 33 -7.38 -5.26 -10.65
N GLU A 34 -6.19 -5.22 -10.10
CA GLU A 34 -5.19 -6.25 -10.39
C GLU A 34 -5.33 -7.41 -9.42
N ARG A 35 -5.14 -8.62 -9.94
CA ARG A 35 -5.23 -9.82 -9.12
C ARG A 35 -4.22 -9.78 -7.98
N ASP A 36 -3.02 -9.25 -8.26
CA ASP A 36 -1.94 -9.16 -7.29
C ASP A 36 -1.81 -7.74 -6.77
N MET A 37 -2.93 -7.13 -6.39
CA MET A 37 -2.97 -5.73 -5.95
C MET A 37 -1.94 -5.44 -4.87
N VAL A 38 -1.88 -6.25 -3.82
CA VAL A 38 -0.96 -6.01 -2.72
C VAL A 38 0.48 -6.17 -3.18
N ASP A 39 0.77 -7.20 -3.97
CA ASP A 39 2.12 -7.41 -4.49
C ASP A 39 2.55 -6.24 -5.37
N ALA A 40 1.66 -5.73 -6.19
CA ALA A 40 1.96 -4.58 -7.04
C ALA A 40 2.26 -3.34 -6.22
N CYS A 41 1.49 -3.10 -5.17
CA CYS A 41 1.75 -2.00 -4.26
C CYS A 41 3.10 -2.15 -3.58
N CYS A 42 3.41 -3.34 -3.11
CA CYS A 42 4.68 -3.60 -2.43
C CYS A 42 5.85 -3.39 -3.38
N THR A 43 5.72 -3.83 -4.61
CA THR A 43 6.77 -3.65 -5.61
C THR A 43 7.00 -2.16 -5.89
N ASP A 44 5.93 -1.40 -6.05
CA ASP A 44 6.04 0.02 -6.30
C ASP A 44 6.67 0.76 -5.13
N LEU A 45 6.34 0.35 -3.92
CA LEU A 45 6.83 1.02 -2.72
C LEU A 45 8.18 0.48 -2.25
N GLY A 46 8.61 -0.64 -2.79
CA GLY A 46 9.89 -1.24 -2.38
C GLY A 46 9.85 -1.79 -0.98
N ILE A 47 8.70 -2.32 -0.53
CA ILE A 47 8.57 -2.89 0.80
C ILE A 47 8.08 -4.32 0.71
N GLY A 48 8.26 -5.07 1.78
CA GLY A 48 7.77 -6.44 1.84
C GLY A 48 6.28 -6.51 2.15
N ILE A 49 5.69 -7.64 1.85
CA ILE A 49 4.28 -7.86 2.08
C ILE A 49 3.92 -7.75 3.56
N GLY A 50 4.77 -8.30 4.42
CA GLY A 50 4.54 -8.23 5.87
C GLY A 50 4.52 -6.80 6.36
N THR A 51 5.43 -5.97 5.86
CA THR A 51 5.49 -4.56 6.21
C THR A 51 4.24 -3.84 5.74
N PHE A 52 3.79 -4.14 4.53
CA PHE A 52 2.60 -3.53 3.97
C PHE A 52 1.37 -3.83 4.84
N TYR A 53 1.16 -5.08 5.21
CA TYR A 53 0.02 -5.45 6.05
C TYR A 53 0.12 -4.88 7.45
N ARG A 54 1.34 -4.77 7.99
CA ARG A 54 1.52 -4.17 9.30
C ARG A 54 1.11 -2.69 9.26
N TRP A 55 1.56 -1.96 8.25
CA TRP A 55 1.25 -0.55 8.13
C TRP A 55 -0.24 -0.31 7.92
N THR A 56 -0.87 -1.10 7.03
CA THR A 56 -2.29 -0.93 6.78
C THR A 56 -3.12 -1.23 8.01
N ARG A 57 -2.70 -2.23 8.79
CA ARG A 57 -3.40 -2.57 10.02
C ARG A 57 -3.30 -1.42 11.03
N LEU A 58 -2.10 -0.88 11.20
CA LEU A 58 -1.89 0.22 12.15
C LEU A 58 -2.64 1.48 11.74
N LEU A 59 -2.81 1.69 10.45
CA LEU A 59 -3.50 2.86 9.93
C LEU A 59 -4.99 2.62 9.71
N HIS A 60 -5.47 1.44 10.06
CA HIS A 60 -6.88 1.05 9.91
C HIS A 60 -7.35 1.14 8.46
N ILE A 61 -6.50 0.75 7.53
CA ILE A 61 -6.85 0.72 6.12
C ILE A 61 -7.39 -0.68 5.79
N ALA A 62 -8.63 -0.75 5.32
CA ALA A 62 -9.24 -2.02 4.95
C ALA A 62 -8.81 -2.39 3.53
N VAL A 63 -7.69 -3.08 3.42
CA VAL A 63 -7.09 -3.41 2.13
C VAL A 63 -8.07 -4.13 1.21
N LYS A 64 -8.81 -5.08 1.75
CA LYS A 64 -9.71 -5.87 0.93
C LYS A 64 -10.86 -5.05 0.34
N ASP A 65 -11.18 -3.91 0.96
CA ASP A 65 -12.23 -3.06 0.42
C ASP A 65 -11.80 -2.35 -0.86
N TYR A 66 -10.50 -2.26 -1.10
CA TYR A 66 -10.01 -1.65 -2.31
C TYR A 66 -9.97 -2.64 -3.47
N HIS A 67 -9.78 -3.92 -3.18
CA HIS A 67 -9.58 -4.90 -4.22
C HIS A 67 -10.89 -5.13 -4.98
N HIS A 68 -10.88 -4.79 -6.24
CA HIS A 68 -12.09 -4.91 -7.04
C HIS A 68 -11.71 -5.47 -8.40
N LEU A 69 -11.80 -6.77 -8.53
CA LEU A 69 -11.54 -7.42 -9.79
C LEU A 69 -12.77 -7.29 -10.67
N GLU A 70 -12.55 -6.83 -11.89
CA GLU A 70 -13.62 -6.78 -12.84
C GLU A 70 -14.05 -8.17 -13.13
N PRO A 71 -15.33 -8.46 -13.14
CA PRO A 71 -15.76 -9.81 -13.46
C PRO A 71 -15.37 -10.06 -14.89
N VAL A 72 -14.72 -11.20 -15.06
CA VAL A 72 -14.40 -11.61 -16.38
C VAL A 72 -15.69 -11.92 -17.00
N ASN A 73 -16.16 -11.06 -17.76
CA ASN A 73 -17.39 -11.26 -18.29
C ASN A 73 -17.41 -12.18 -19.28
N ALA A 74 -17.94 -13.12 -18.99
CA ALA A 74 -17.98 -14.11 -19.99
C ALA A 74 -18.77 -13.57 -21.11
#